data_b5b70ce78c24d1b9c806679a92649e55
#
_entry.id   b5b70ce78c24d1b9c806679a92649e55
#
_cell.length_a   1.000
_cell.length_b   1.000
_cell.length_c   1.000
_cell.angle_alpha   90.00
_cell.angle_beta   90.00
_cell.angle_gamma   90.00
#
_symmetry.space_group_name_H-M   'P 1'
#
loop_
_entity.id
_entity.type
_entity.pdbx_description
1 polymer ?
#
loop_
_entity_poly.entity_id
_entity_poly.type
_entity_poly.pdbx_seq_one_letter_code
_entity_poly.pdbx_strand_id
1 'polypeptide(L)'
;MIATVTMNPAVDYTALISKPLEKGMVNRTASEHITAGGKGINVSYILHELGAETCIYGYTAGAVGAMLRAQILSWGIRGEWLELDGQNNRINLKIEEDGVVTELNGTGVFVPTQQMEKLMEKLRVYGESDIIVLAGSIPRGASPTLYADIMEELGGCGVRFAVDAEGEPLRAVLPHHPFVVKPNLPELCGLFGVEITNRQEAIPYGRKMQEMGAENVLLSLGGEGALLFTAEGKVLRLDAPHSDAVNTVGAGDSMLAGFLAGAAKGMAMADCLRLGVAAGSATAFSPWLANAEQIENLLKKLPYPQSVEGDFA
;
A
#
# COMPACT_ATOMS: atom_id res chain seq x y z
N MET A 1 -1.74 12.27 13.16
CA MET A 1 -2.45 11.00 12.91
C MET A 1 -2.25 10.58 11.44
N ILE A 2 -2.39 9.27 11.13
CA ILE A 2 -2.34 8.77 9.74
C ILE A 2 -3.68 8.10 9.42
N ALA A 3 -4.47 8.71 8.53
CA ALA A 3 -5.71 8.12 8.01
C ALA A 3 -5.41 7.28 6.78
N THR A 4 -5.91 6.05 6.70
CA THR A 4 -5.80 5.26 5.48
C THR A 4 -7.17 5.11 4.83
N VAL A 5 -7.23 5.33 3.53
CA VAL A 5 -8.46 5.20 2.75
C VAL A 5 -8.37 3.94 1.91
N THR A 6 -9.21 2.97 2.22
CA THR A 6 -9.34 1.71 1.47
C THR A 6 -10.69 1.68 0.78
N MET A 7 -10.69 2.10 -0.48
CA MET A 7 -11.94 2.27 -1.24
C MET A 7 -12.59 0.94 -1.63
N ASN A 8 -11.82 -0.11 -1.79
CA ASN A 8 -12.28 -1.42 -2.25
C ASN A 8 -11.70 -2.55 -1.39
N PRO A 9 -12.02 -2.58 -0.07
CA PRO A 9 -11.52 -3.60 0.84
C PRO A 9 -12.00 -5.00 0.45
N ALA A 10 -11.23 -6.02 0.82
CA ALA A 10 -11.50 -7.41 0.52
C ALA A 10 -11.32 -8.30 1.76
N VAL A 11 -11.91 -9.46 1.73
CA VAL A 11 -11.42 -10.60 2.51
C VAL A 11 -10.52 -11.41 1.58
N ASP A 12 -9.28 -11.62 1.98
CA ASP A 12 -8.36 -12.50 1.29
C ASP A 12 -8.52 -13.93 1.84
N TYR A 13 -8.89 -14.85 0.95
CA TYR A 13 -8.99 -16.27 1.23
C TYR A 13 -7.83 -16.98 0.55
N THR A 14 -6.84 -17.42 1.33
CA THR A 14 -5.70 -18.18 0.83
C THR A 14 -5.93 -19.66 1.05
N ALA A 15 -5.86 -20.45 -0.01
CA ALA A 15 -6.04 -21.90 -0.02
C ALA A 15 -4.76 -22.57 -0.50
N LEU A 16 -4.08 -23.28 0.39
CA LEU A 16 -2.96 -24.15 0.01
C LEU A 16 -3.52 -25.48 -0.52
N ILE A 17 -3.10 -25.90 -1.70
CA ILE A 17 -3.41 -27.20 -2.28
C ILE A 17 -2.15 -28.06 -2.37
N SER A 18 -2.28 -29.35 -2.05
CA SER A 18 -1.17 -30.33 -2.06
C SER A 18 -1.08 -31.15 -3.35
N LYS A 19 -1.99 -30.90 -4.29
CA LYS A 19 -2.04 -31.55 -5.60
C LYS A 19 -2.43 -30.49 -6.63
N PRO A 20 -1.99 -30.62 -7.88
CA PRO A 20 -2.40 -29.73 -8.96
C PRO A 20 -3.90 -29.55 -9.08
N LEU A 21 -4.33 -28.31 -9.33
CA LEU A 21 -5.74 -27.98 -9.51
C LEU A 21 -6.30 -28.69 -10.73
N GLU A 22 -7.24 -29.59 -10.53
CA GLU A 22 -7.92 -30.31 -11.60
C GLU A 22 -9.22 -29.59 -12.00
N LYS A 23 -9.22 -29.03 -13.21
CA LYS A 23 -10.37 -28.29 -13.72
C LYS A 23 -11.57 -29.22 -13.93
N GLY A 24 -12.72 -28.83 -13.37
CA GLY A 24 -13.96 -29.61 -13.46
C GLY A 24 -14.09 -30.72 -12.42
N MET A 25 -13.12 -30.87 -11.52
CA MET A 25 -13.13 -31.84 -10.45
C MET A 25 -13.28 -31.19 -9.06
N VAL A 26 -13.58 -31.98 -8.05
CA VAL A 26 -13.58 -31.52 -6.66
C VAL A 26 -12.13 -31.51 -6.14
N ASN A 27 -11.59 -30.31 -5.95
CA ASN A 27 -10.29 -30.12 -5.31
C ASN A 27 -10.48 -29.87 -3.83
N ARG A 28 -9.52 -30.28 -2.99
CA ARG A 28 -9.54 -30.06 -1.54
C ARG A 28 -8.28 -29.36 -1.11
N THR A 29 -8.45 -28.37 -0.25
CA THR A 29 -7.36 -27.62 0.37
C THR A 29 -6.62 -28.47 1.39
N ALA A 30 -5.32 -28.23 1.55
CA ALA A 30 -4.51 -28.76 2.64
C ALA A 30 -4.60 -27.87 3.88
N SER A 31 -4.66 -26.55 3.68
CA SER A 31 -4.91 -25.56 4.72
C SER A 31 -5.55 -24.32 4.12
N GLU A 32 -6.16 -23.51 4.99
CA GLU A 32 -6.87 -22.30 4.62
C GLU A 32 -6.53 -21.17 5.57
N HIS A 33 -6.42 -19.96 5.03
CA HIS A 33 -6.25 -18.76 5.81
C HIS A 33 -7.18 -17.66 5.30
N ILE A 34 -7.89 -17.01 6.23
CA ILE A 34 -8.84 -15.93 5.93
C ILE A 34 -8.39 -14.69 6.67
N THR A 35 -8.18 -13.59 5.94
CA THR A 35 -7.76 -12.33 6.54
C THR A 35 -8.39 -11.13 5.87
N ALA A 36 -8.57 -10.05 6.65
CA ALA A 36 -8.91 -8.76 6.09
C ALA A 36 -7.77 -8.28 5.19
N GLY A 37 -8.13 -7.80 4.02
CA GLY A 37 -7.19 -7.36 2.99
C GLY A 37 -7.61 -6.02 2.37
N GLY A 38 -6.64 -5.44 1.69
CA GLY A 38 -6.72 -4.13 1.06
C GLY A 38 -5.54 -3.27 1.46
N LYS A 39 -4.93 -2.57 0.49
CA LYS A 39 -3.66 -1.85 0.70
C LYS A 39 -3.71 -0.91 1.92
N GLY A 40 -4.74 -0.08 2.07
CA GLY A 40 -4.85 0.83 3.21
C GLY A 40 -5.05 0.10 4.55
N ILE A 41 -5.72 -1.06 4.57
CA ILE A 41 -5.85 -1.91 5.76
C ILE A 41 -4.48 -2.45 6.16
N ASN A 42 -3.70 -2.97 5.20
CA ASN A 42 -2.35 -3.47 5.43
C ASN A 42 -1.43 -2.35 5.96
N VAL A 43 -1.50 -1.15 5.37
CA VAL A 43 -0.77 0.02 5.84
C VAL A 43 -1.13 0.34 7.29
N SER A 44 -2.44 0.38 7.64
CA SER A 44 -2.86 0.66 9.02
C SER A 44 -2.43 -0.41 10.01
N TYR A 45 -2.44 -1.69 9.60
CA TYR A 45 -1.96 -2.77 10.46
C TYR A 45 -0.48 -2.55 10.86
N ILE A 46 0.37 -2.31 9.88
CA ILE A 46 1.81 -2.06 10.14
C ILE A 46 2.04 -0.75 10.90
N LEU A 47 1.28 0.31 10.62
CA LEU A 47 1.34 1.55 11.39
C LEU A 47 1.00 1.30 12.86
N HIS A 48 -0.04 0.50 13.13
CA HIS A 48 -0.42 0.10 14.49
C HIS A 48 0.68 -0.68 15.19
N GLU A 49 1.28 -1.69 14.52
CA GLU A 49 2.42 -2.44 15.02
C GLU A 49 3.62 -1.53 15.36
N LEU A 50 3.86 -0.47 14.58
CA LEU A 50 4.92 0.51 14.82
C LEU A 50 4.55 1.61 15.85
N GLY A 51 3.38 1.46 16.50
CA GLY A 51 2.88 2.40 17.51
C GLY A 51 2.48 3.77 16.97
N ALA A 52 2.18 3.86 15.67
CA ALA A 52 1.64 5.07 15.06
C ALA A 52 0.11 5.11 15.19
N GLU A 53 -0.43 6.29 15.52
CA GLU A 53 -1.88 6.49 15.58
C GLU A 53 -2.46 6.46 14.16
N THR A 54 -3.40 5.52 13.92
CA THR A 54 -4.01 5.31 12.60
C THR A 54 -5.53 5.10 12.70
N CYS A 55 -6.24 5.45 11.63
CA CYS A 55 -7.66 5.17 11.44
C CYS A 55 -7.93 4.78 9.99
N ILE A 56 -8.69 3.69 9.79
CA ILE A 56 -9.07 3.21 8.47
C ILE A 56 -10.40 3.82 8.06
N TYR A 57 -10.46 4.34 6.84
CA TYR A 57 -11.69 4.81 6.18
C TYR A 57 -11.98 3.94 4.96
N GLY A 58 -13.24 3.61 4.75
CA GLY A 58 -13.62 2.82 3.58
C GLY A 58 -15.08 2.38 3.60
N TYR A 59 -15.41 1.49 2.67
CA TYR A 59 -16.77 0.99 2.51
C TYR A 59 -16.86 -0.46 2.93
N THR A 60 -17.89 -0.79 3.71
CA THR A 60 -18.23 -2.17 4.06
C THR A 60 -19.62 -2.51 3.61
N ALA A 61 -19.84 -3.78 3.25
CA ALA A 61 -21.11 -4.26 2.74
C ALA A 61 -21.34 -5.73 3.10
N GLY A 62 -22.53 -6.04 3.56
CA GLY A 62 -23.02 -7.38 3.83
C GLY A 62 -22.19 -8.19 4.83
N ALA A 63 -22.30 -9.51 4.76
CA ALA A 63 -21.63 -10.42 5.69
C ALA A 63 -20.09 -10.34 5.60
N VAL A 64 -19.55 -10.18 4.39
CA VAL A 64 -18.10 -10.05 4.17
C VAL A 64 -17.57 -8.75 4.81
N GLY A 65 -18.33 -7.64 4.68
CA GLY A 65 -18.00 -6.38 5.35
C GLY A 65 -18.03 -6.47 6.87
N ALA A 66 -19.00 -7.21 7.43
CA ALA A 66 -19.07 -7.48 8.86
C ALA A 66 -17.83 -8.27 9.36
N MET A 67 -17.40 -9.27 8.60
CA MET A 67 -16.19 -10.05 8.89
C MET A 67 -14.94 -9.15 8.87
N LEU A 68 -14.79 -8.27 7.87
CA LEU A 68 -13.70 -7.30 7.79
C LEU A 68 -13.64 -6.42 9.05
N ARG A 69 -14.75 -5.80 9.42
CA ARG A 69 -14.83 -4.93 10.59
C ARG A 69 -14.46 -5.67 11.88
N ALA A 70 -15.00 -6.89 12.06
CA ALA A 70 -14.73 -7.68 13.25
C ALA A 70 -13.23 -8.03 13.39
N GLN A 71 -12.58 -8.40 12.30
CA GLN A 71 -11.17 -8.73 12.33
C GLN A 71 -10.29 -7.51 12.57
N ILE A 72 -10.55 -6.37 11.91
CA ILE A 72 -9.81 -5.12 12.12
C ILE A 72 -9.97 -4.63 13.57
N LEU A 73 -11.18 -4.73 14.12
CA LEU A 73 -11.42 -4.41 15.54
C LEU A 73 -10.63 -5.32 16.48
N SER A 74 -10.50 -6.61 16.15
CA SER A 74 -9.72 -7.56 16.96
C SER A 74 -8.22 -7.25 16.98
N TRP A 75 -7.70 -6.54 15.99
CA TRP A 75 -6.33 -6.00 15.96
C TRP A 75 -6.17 -4.73 16.81
N GLY A 76 -7.26 -4.16 17.37
CA GLY A 76 -7.23 -2.90 18.09
C GLY A 76 -7.17 -1.66 17.19
N ILE A 77 -7.43 -1.81 15.90
CA ILE A 77 -7.37 -0.71 14.93
C ILE A 77 -8.74 -0.07 14.77
N ARG A 78 -8.78 1.26 14.83
CA ARG A 78 -10.00 2.04 14.60
C ARG A 78 -10.35 2.07 13.11
N GLY A 79 -11.63 1.84 12.80
CA GLY A 79 -12.16 1.97 11.43
C GLY A 79 -13.44 2.81 11.40
N GLU A 80 -13.50 3.78 10.51
CA GLU A 80 -14.66 4.61 10.20
C GLU A 80 -15.27 4.16 8.88
N TRP A 81 -16.24 3.25 8.98
CA TRP A 81 -16.82 2.57 7.84
C TRP A 81 -18.11 3.23 7.36
N LEU A 82 -18.26 3.34 6.05
CA LEU A 82 -19.52 3.67 5.39
C LEU A 82 -20.15 2.36 4.88
N GLU A 83 -21.32 2.03 5.42
CA GLU A 83 -22.01 0.78 5.07
C GLU A 83 -22.83 0.95 3.78
N LEU A 84 -22.71 -0.02 2.89
CA LEU A 84 -23.42 -0.07 1.61
C LEU A 84 -24.43 -1.24 1.64
N ASP A 85 -25.71 -0.92 1.38
CA ASP A 85 -26.80 -1.89 1.37
C ASP A 85 -26.84 -2.71 0.07
N GLY A 86 -27.40 -3.91 0.16
CA GLY A 86 -27.70 -4.77 -1.00
C GLY A 86 -26.50 -5.33 -1.73
N GLN A 87 -25.30 -5.26 -1.13
CA GLN A 87 -24.05 -5.74 -1.71
C GLN A 87 -23.25 -6.56 -0.70
N ASN A 88 -22.11 -7.07 -1.12
CA ASN A 88 -21.06 -7.61 -0.25
C ASN A 88 -19.70 -7.07 -0.67
N ASN A 89 -18.79 -6.89 0.27
CA ASN A 89 -17.38 -6.71 -0.07
C ASN A 89 -16.87 -7.92 -0.85
N ARG A 90 -15.80 -7.69 -1.60
CA ARG A 90 -15.19 -8.75 -2.40
C ARG A 90 -14.41 -9.74 -1.55
N ILE A 91 -14.31 -10.95 -2.06
CA ILE A 91 -13.36 -11.96 -1.61
C ILE A 91 -12.32 -12.11 -2.71
N ASN A 92 -11.05 -12.04 -2.35
CA ASN A 92 -9.96 -12.41 -3.22
C ASN A 92 -9.55 -13.85 -2.86
N LEU A 93 -9.60 -14.74 -3.83
CA LEU A 93 -9.15 -16.12 -3.66
C LEU A 93 -7.70 -16.22 -4.15
N LYS A 94 -6.83 -16.70 -3.27
CA LYS A 94 -5.41 -17.00 -3.56
C LYS A 94 -5.21 -18.50 -3.45
N ILE A 95 -4.89 -19.15 -4.54
CA ILE A 95 -4.59 -20.58 -4.58
C ILE A 95 -3.09 -20.73 -4.62
N GLU A 96 -2.52 -21.33 -3.59
CA GLU A 96 -1.09 -21.61 -3.49
C GLU A 96 -0.83 -23.08 -3.81
N GLU A 97 0.01 -23.29 -4.81
CA GLU A 97 0.45 -24.60 -5.32
C GLU A 97 1.96 -24.58 -5.52
N ASP A 98 2.70 -25.41 -4.80
CA ASP A 98 4.17 -25.55 -4.93
C ASP A 98 4.93 -24.21 -4.93
N GLY A 99 4.49 -23.26 -4.08
CA GLY A 99 5.09 -21.93 -3.96
C GLY A 99 4.66 -20.95 -5.08
N VAL A 100 3.75 -21.34 -5.96
CA VAL A 100 3.14 -20.47 -6.96
C VAL A 100 1.74 -20.04 -6.48
N VAL A 101 1.47 -18.73 -6.50
CA VAL A 101 0.17 -18.19 -6.09
C VAL A 101 -0.62 -17.74 -7.32
N THR A 102 -1.82 -18.30 -7.47
CA THR A 102 -2.81 -17.85 -8.46
C THR A 102 -3.89 -17.03 -7.78
N GLU A 103 -4.13 -15.82 -8.23
CA GLU A 103 -5.12 -14.92 -7.65
C GLU A 103 -6.37 -14.76 -8.52
N LEU A 104 -7.54 -14.88 -7.88
CA LEU A 104 -8.84 -14.52 -8.44
C LEU A 104 -9.43 -13.37 -7.61
N ASN A 105 -9.26 -12.15 -8.08
CA ASN A 105 -9.66 -10.95 -7.37
C ASN A 105 -11.10 -10.54 -7.71
N GLY A 106 -11.96 -10.46 -6.69
CA GLY A 106 -13.32 -9.97 -6.84
C GLY A 106 -13.37 -8.51 -7.28
N THR A 107 -14.41 -8.12 -8.01
CA THR A 107 -14.58 -6.75 -8.54
C THR A 107 -14.89 -5.72 -7.45
N GLY A 108 -15.46 -6.15 -6.31
CA GLY A 108 -15.80 -5.29 -5.18
C GLY A 108 -17.15 -4.58 -5.32
N VAL A 109 -17.37 -3.65 -4.39
CA VAL A 109 -18.62 -2.91 -4.26
C VAL A 109 -18.77 -1.82 -5.33
N PHE A 110 -20.01 -1.46 -5.62
CA PHE A 110 -20.35 -0.23 -6.31
C PHE A 110 -20.58 0.87 -5.28
N VAL A 111 -19.88 2.00 -5.42
CA VAL A 111 -20.00 3.13 -4.50
C VAL A 111 -20.75 4.28 -5.17
N PRO A 112 -21.97 4.62 -4.71
CA PRO A 112 -22.72 5.77 -5.20
C PRO A 112 -22.01 7.09 -4.85
N THR A 113 -22.17 8.12 -5.67
CA THR A 113 -21.59 9.47 -5.47
C THR A 113 -21.88 10.03 -4.08
N GLN A 114 -23.11 9.90 -3.60
CA GLN A 114 -23.50 10.36 -2.26
C GLN A 114 -22.67 9.70 -1.13
N GLN A 115 -22.24 8.46 -1.29
CA GLN A 115 -21.39 7.80 -0.29
C GLN A 115 -19.94 8.29 -0.38
N MET A 116 -19.48 8.70 -1.57
CA MET A 116 -18.17 9.36 -1.73
C MET A 116 -18.18 10.73 -1.04
N GLU A 117 -19.23 11.53 -1.19
CA GLU A 117 -19.39 12.80 -0.49
C GLU A 117 -19.33 12.63 1.04
N LYS A 118 -20.00 11.60 1.59
CA LYS A 118 -19.90 11.28 3.03
C LYS A 118 -18.49 10.89 3.48
N LEU A 119 -17.73 10.20 2.63
CA LEU A 119 -16.34 9.91 2.92
C LEU A 119 -15.51 11.19 2.98
N MET A 120 -15.71 12.08 2.01
CA MET A 120 -15.06 13.40 1.98
C MET A 120 -15.34 14.20 3.24
N GLU A 121 -16.61 14.26 3.69
CA GLU A 121 -17.01 14.92 4.94
C GLU A 121 -16.24 14.38 6.15
N LYS A 122 -16.05 13.06 6.23
CA LYS A 122 -15.29 12.43 7.29
C LYS A 122 -13.79 12.77 7.24
N LEU A 123 -13.23 12.96 6.05
CA LEU A 123 -11.80 13.26 5.87
C LEU A 123 -11.44 14.75 6.11
N ARG A 124 -12.42 15.66 6.08
CA ARG A 124 -12.18 17.10 6.33
C ARG A 124 -11.69 17.47 7.73
N VAL A 125 -11.64 16.50 8.64
CA VAL A 125 -11.12 16.73 10.00
C VAL A 125 -9.60 16.73 10.07
N TYR A 126 -8.93 16.26 9.00
CA TYR A 126 -7.47 16.16 8.93
C TYR A 126 -6.86 17.47 8.41
N GLY A 127 -5.65 17.79 8.90
CA GLY A 127 -4.96 19.04 8.61
C GLY A 127 -3.43 18.89 8.56
N GLU A 128 -2.71 19.97 8.76
CA GLU A 128 -1.26 20.15 8.52
C GLU A 128 -0.34 19.07 9.12
N SER A 129 -0.69 18.55 10.30
CA SER A 129 0.12 17.52 10.98
C SER A 129 -0.23 16.10 10.58
N ASP A 130 -1.28 15.93 9.77
CA ASP A 130 -1.84 14.63 9.44
C ASP A 130 -1.38 14.14 8.06
N ILE A 131 -1.52 12.82 7.86
CA ILE A 131 -1.27 12.17 6.57
C ILE A 131 -2.52 11.38 6.19
N ILE A 132 -2.98 11.55 4.96
CA ILE A 132 -4.01 10.70 4.35
C ILE A 132 -3.33 9.77 3.34
N VAL A 133 -3.53 8.47 3.52
CA VAL A 133 -3.03 7.44 2.60
C VAL A 133 -4.17 7.03 1.67
N LEU A 134 -4.01 7.28 0.39
CA LEU A 134 -4.94 6.86 -0.66
C LEU A 134 -4.34 5.59 -1.31
N ALA A 135 -4.90 4.43 -1.02
CA ALA A 135 -4.26 3.17 -1.39
C ALA A 135 -5.23 2.14 -1.98
N GLY A 136 -4.78 1.47 -3.02
CA GLY A 136 -5.49 0.38 -3.70
C GLY A 136 -6.33 0.81 -4.89
N SER A 137 -7.16 -0.11 -5.36
CA SER A 137 -7.97 0.08 -6.56
C SER A 137 -9.19 0.99 -6.32
N ILE A 138 -9.53 1.76 -7.32
CA ILE A 138 -10.76 2.56 -7.35
C ILE A 138 -11.98 1.62 -7.40
N PRO A 139 -13.04 1.87 -6.60
CA PRO A 139 -14.23 1.05 -6.60
C PRO A 139 -15.07 1.27 -7.87
N ARG A 140 -15.95 0.33 -8.16
CA ARG A 140 -16.90 0.50 -9.28
C ARG A 140 -17.82 1.70 -9.04
N GLY A 141 -18.11 2.44 -10.09
CA GLY A 141 -18.95 3.64 -10.05
C GLY A 141 -18.21 4.94 -9.72
N ALA A 142 -16.96 4.85 -9.33
CA ALA A 142 -16.10 6.02 -9.12
C ALA A 142 -15.27 6.35 -10.37
N SER A 143 -14.90 7.64 -10.51
CA SER A 143 -13.98 8.09 -11.52
C SER A 143 -12.56 7.56 -11.28
N PRO A 144 -11.77 7.26 -12.32
CA PRO A 144 -10.32 7.03 -12.17
C PRO A 144 -9.58 8.20 -11.53
N THR A 145 -10.14 9.41 -11.56
CA THR A 145 -9.59 10.64 -10.92
C THR A 145 -9.94 10.76 -9.44
N LEU A 146 -10.71 9.84 -8.86
CA LEU A 146 -11.23 9.97 -7.49
C LEU A 146 -10.17 10.36 -6.45
N TYR A 147 -8.96 9.79 -6.52
CA TYR A 147 -7.88 10.15 -5.60
C TYR A 147 -7.38 11.58 -5.83
N ALA A 148 -7.32 12.04 -7.07
CA ALA A 148 -7.00 13.43 -7.41
C ALA A 148 -8.10 14.38 -6.91
N ASP A 149 -9.38 14.02 -7.10
CA ASP A 149 -10.52 14.80 -6.62
C ASP A 149 -10.49 14.97 -5.09
N ILE A 150 -10.11 13.91 -4.34
CA ILE A 150 -9.92 13.95 -2.88
C ILE A 150 -8.77 14.91 -2.53
N MET A 151 -7.65 14.83 -3.24
CA MET A 151 -6.48 15.68 -2.99
C MET A 151 -6.78 17.15 -3.29
N GLU A 152 -7.50 17.43 -4.37
CA GLU A 152 -7.91 18.78 -4.74
C GLU A 152 -8.81 19.42 -3.67
N GLU A 153 -9.83 18.66 -3.21
CA GLU A 153 -10.78 19.15 -2.22
C GLU A 153 -10.15 19.39 -0.84
N LEU A 154 -9.25 18.50 -0.40
CA LEU A 154 -8.65 18.56 0.93
C LEU A 154 -7.29 19.26 0.96
N GLY A 155 -6.67 19.53 -0.19
CA GLY A 155 -5.33 20.12 -0.27
C GLY A 155 -5.20 21.47 0.43
N GLY A 156 -6.29 22.26 0.44
CA GLY A 156 -6.35 23.56 1.15
C GLY A 156 -6.25 23.47 2.67
N CYS A 157 -6.41 22.27 3.27
CA CYS A 157 -6.30 22.03 4.70
C CYS A 157 -4.85 21.78 5.18
N GLY A 158 -3.88 21.73 4.26
CA GLY A 158 -2.46 21.47 4.56
C GLY A 158 -2.14 20.00 4.86
N VAL A 159 -3.11 19.08 4.74
CA VAL A 159 -2.89 17.66 4.95
C VAL A 159 -1.95 17.08 3.89
N ARG A 160 -1.04 16.18 4.30
CA ARG A 160 -0.11 15.51 3.39
C ARG A 160 -0.74 14.23 2.83
N PHE A 161 -0.54 13.96 1.55
CA PHE A 161 -1.06 12.75 0.91
C PHE A 161 0.05 11.76 0.59
N ALA A 162 -0.17 10.50 0.95
CA ALA A 162 0.62 9.37 0.49
C ALA A 162 -0.23 8.52 -0.46
N VAL A 163 0.29 8.19 -1.63
CA VAL A 163 -0.50 7.47 -2.64
C VAL A 163 0.17 6.17 -3.06
N ASP A 164 -0.59 5.08 -2.97
CA ASP A 164 -0.22 3.76 -3.48
C ASP A 164 -1.30 3.26 -4.45
N ALA A 165 -1.24 3.73 -5.67
CA ALA A 165 -2.14 3.41 -6.76
C ALA A 165 -1.33 3.12 -8.04
N GLU A 166 -1.98 2.55 -9.04
CA GLU A 166 -1.37 2.22 -10.32
C GLU A 166 -2.14 2.84 -11.50
N GLY A 167 -1.50 2.94 -12.66
CA GLY A 167 -2.12 3.37 -13.90
C GLY A 167 -2.65 4.81 -13.87
N GLU A 168 -3.88 5.01 -14.34
CA GLU A 168 -4.49 6.33 -14.42
C GLU A 168 -4.72 7.02 -13.07
N PRO A 169 -5.19 6.34 -12.01
CA PRO A 169 -5.25 6.92 -10.67
C PRO A 169 -3.91 7.48 -10.16
N LEU A 170 -2.79 6.79 -10.40
CA LEU A 170 -1.47 7.30 -10.04
C LEU A 170 -1.09 8.52 -10.88
N ARG A 171 -1.34 8.48 -12.19
CA ARG A 171 -1.07 9.61 -13.09
C ARG A 171 -1.84 10.86 -12.70
N ALA A 172 -3.12 10.69 -12.34
CA ALA A 172 -4.03 11.79 -12.02
C ALA A 172 -3.63 12.53 -10.72
N VAL A 173 -3.02 11.87 -9.74
CA VAL A 173 -2.65 12.49 -8.47
C VAL A 173 -1.36 13.29 -8.53
N LEU A 174 -0.47 13.05 -9.48
CA LEU A 174 0.85 13.69 -9.52
C LEU A 174 0.78 15.23 -9.58
N PRO A 175 -0.10 15.86 -10.40
CA PRO A 175 -0.23 17.33 -10.43
C PRO A 175 -0.71 17.96 -9.11
N HIS A 176 -1.24 17.16 -8.17
CA HIS A 176 -1.71 17.61 -6.86
C HIS A 176 -0.64 17.52 -5.76
N HIS A 177 0.62 17.32 -6.13
CA HIS A 177 1.79 17.33 -5.25
C HIS A 177 1.67 16.36 -4.03
N PRO A 178 1.49 15.04 -4.26
CA PRO A 178 1.51 14.09 -3.17
C PRO A 178 2.84 14.12 -2.43
N PHE A 179 2.79 14.13 -1.09
CA PHE A 179 3.97 14.06 -0.23
C PHE A 179 4.86 12.85 -0.58
N VAL A 180 4.23 11.69 -0.85
CA VAL A 180 4.93 10.51 -1.32
C VAL A 180 4.03 9.65 -2.21
N VAL A 181 4.59 9.15 -3.30
CA VAL A 181 4.01 8.07 -4.11
C VAL A 181 4.89 6.84 -4.01
N LYS A 182 4.26 5.65 -3.98
CA LYS A 182 5.01 4.39 -3.88
C LYS A 182 4.74 3.46 -5.07
N PRO A 183 5.31 3.67 -6.24
CA PRO A 183 5.28 2.69 -7.31
C PRO A 183 6.20 1.50 -7.03
N ASN A 184 5.91 0.37 -7.68
CA ASN A 184 6.88 -0.68 -7.94
C ASN A 184 7.43 -0.56 -9.37
N LEU A 185 8.41 -1.40 -9.72
CA LEU A 185 9.02 -1.34 -11.04
C LEU A 185 8.04 -1.62 -12.20
N PRO A 186 7.16 -2.64 -12.14
CA PRO A 186 6.11 -2.83 -13.14
C PRO A 186 5.14 -1.65 -13.28
N GLU A 187 4.72 -1.04 -12.17
CA GLU A 187 3.84 0.14 -12.17
C GLU A 187 4.54 1.34 -12.82
N LEU A 188 5.84 1.54 -12.54
CA LEU A 188 6.65 2.58 -13.17
C LEU A 188 6.77 2.35 -14.68
N CYS A 189 7.07 1.11 -15.11
CA CYS A 189 7.09 0.72 -16.51
C CYS A 189 5.76 1.01 -17.21
N GLY A 190 4.64 0.61 -16.58
CA GLY A 190 3.30 0.85 -17.11
C GLY A 190 2.93 2.33 -17.22
N LEU A 191 3.34 3.15 -16.25
CA LEU A 191 3.08 4.59 -16.24
C LEU A 191 3.74 5.32 -17.41
N PHE A 192 4.96 4.92 -17.78
CA PHE A 192 5.75 5.57 -18.83
C PHE A 192 5.77 4.81 -20.16
N GLY A 193 5.19 3.61 -20.23
CA GLY A 193 5.18 2.78 -21.45
C GLY A 193 6.58 2.31 -21.86
N VAL A 194 7.43 1.96 -20.88
CA VAL A 194 8.83 1.59 -21.08
C VAL A 194 9.14 0.25 -20.45
N GLU A 195 10.23 -0.36 -20.87
CA GLU A 195 10.82 -1.53 -20.25
C GLU A 195 12.06 -1.09 -19.47
N ILE A 196 12.12 -1.45 -18.18
CA ILE A 196 13.22 -1.12 -17.26
C ILE A 196 13.73 -2.44 -16.70
N THR A 197 15.00 -2.73 -16.92
CA THR A 197 15.62 -4.03 -16.59
C THR A 197 16.47 -3.99 -15.32
N ASN A 198 16.85 -2.80 -14.88
CA ASN A 198 17.69 -2.61 -13.68
C ASN A 198 17.38 -1.27 -13.00
N ARG A 199 17.85 -1.14 -11.77
CA ARG A 199 17.59 0.04 -10.92
C ARG A 199 18.16 1.35 -11.47
N GLN A 200 19.27 1.31 -12.22
CA GLN A 200 19.88 2.52 -12.79
C GLN A 200 18.98 3.11 -13.87
N GLU A 201 18.38 2.26 -14.68
CA GLU A 201 17.40 2.68 -15.69
C GLU A 201 16.10 3.24 -15.08
N ALA A 202 15.77 2.90 -13.81
CA ALA A 202 14.61 3.42 -13.13
C ALA A 202 14.80 4.87 -12.65
N ILE A 203 16.04 5.33 -12.42
CA ILE A 203 16.33 6.63 -11.83
C ILE A 203 15.75 7.80 -12.63
N PRO A 204 15.94 7.89 -13.97
CA PRO A 204 15.33 8.97 -14.77
C PRO A 204 13.80 9.03 -14.64
N TYR A 205 13.13 7.88 -14.49
CA TYR A 205 11.67 7.83 -14.40
C TYR A 205 11.16 8.21 -13.01
N GLY A 206 11.90 7.87 -11.95
CA GLY A 206 11.62 8.40 -10.62
C GLY A 206 11.72 9.94 -10.57
N ARG A 207 12.70 10.52 -11.25
CA ARG A 207 12.84 11.98 -11.43
C ARG A 207 11.67 12.56 -12.23
N LYS A 208 11.26 11.91 -13.32
CA LYS A 208 10.08 12.34 -14.08
C LYS A 208 8.81 12.37 -13.24
N MET A 209 8.63 11.42 -12.31
CA MET A 209 7.50 11.48 -11.39
C MET A 209 7.56 12.71 -10.48
N GLN A 210 8.75 13.11 -10.03
CA GLN A 210 8.92 14.37 -9.28
C GLN A 210 8.62 15.59 -10.15
N GLU A 211 9.09 15.63 -11.41
CA GLU A 211 8.76 16.67 -12.38
C GLU A 211 7.26 16.76 -12.67
N MET A 212 6.54 15.62 -12.59
CA MET A 212 5.08 15.59 -12.73
C MET A 212 4.36 16.04 -11.46
N GLY A 213 5.07 16.25 -10.33
CA GLY A 213 4.53 16.85 -9.13
C GLY A 213 4.77 16.09 -7.82
N ALA A 214 5.14 14.81 -7.82
CA ALA A 214 5.39 14.08 -6.58
C ALA A 214 6.55 14.72 -5.79
N GLU A 215 6.34 15.02 -4.50
CA GLU A 215 7.42 15.53 -3.65
C GLU A 215 8.49 14.47 -3.42
N ASN A 216 8.07 13.28 -3.02
CA ASN A 216 8.95 12.13 -2.82
C ASN A 216 8.44 10.93 -3.61
N VAL A 217 9.37 10.10 -4.13
CA VAL A 217 9.03 8.83 -4.80
C VAL A 217 9.73 7.69 -4.08
N LEU A 218 8.97 6.80 -3.46
CA LEU A 218 9.46 5.59 -2.81
C LEU A 218 9.30 4.42 -3.79
N LEU A 219 10.30 4.18 -4.64
CA LEU A 219 10.27 3.12 -5.64
C LEU A 219 10.69 1.78 -5.04
N SER A 220 9.76 0.83 -4.96
CA SER A 220 10.05 -0.52 -4.50
C SER A 220 10.59 -1.40 -5.63
N LEU A 221 11.67 -2.14 -5.35
CA LEU A 221 12.39 -2.98 -6.30
C LEU A 221 12.35 -4.47 -5.91
N GLY A 222 11.33 -4.87 -5.15
CA GLY A 222 11.21 -6.24 -4.63
C GLY A 222 12.42 -6.66 -3.81
N GLY A 223 13.00 -7.82 -4.13
CA GLY A 223 14.18 -8.35 -3.44
C GLY A 223 15.46 -7.48 -3.58
N GLU A 224 15.47 -6.50 -4.48
CA GLU A 224 16.56 -5.54 -4.59
C GLU A 224 16.46 -4.35 -3.63
N GLY A 225 15.39 -4.24 -2.85
CA GLY A 225 15.17 -3.16 -1.89
C GLY A 225 14.40 -1.97 -2.46
N ALA A 226 14.88 -0.75 -2.28
CA ALA A 226 14.17 0.45 -2.71
C ALA A 226 15.09 1.62 -3.07
N LEU A 227 14.57 2.51 -3.91
CA LEU A 227 15.09 3.86 -4.13
C LEU A 227 14.11 4.88 -3.53
N LEU A 228 14.63 5.90 -2.90
CA LEU A 228 13.87 7.06 -2.44
C LEU A 228 14.37 8.33 -3.12
N PHE A 229 13.52 8.95 -3.91
CA PHE A 229 13.74 10.27 -4.47
C PHE A 229 13.13 11.29 -3.50
N THR A 230 13.95 12.17 -2.93
CA THR A 230 13.51 13.12 -1.92
C THR A 230 13.19 14.48 -2.54
N ALA A 231 12.28 15.24 -1.91
CA ALA A 231 11.96 16.61 -2.29
C ALA A 231 13.19 17.54 -2.33
N GLU A 232 14.26 17.20 -1.58
CA GLU A 232 15.53 17.92 -1.58
C GLU A 232 16.43 17.58 -2.79
N GLY A 233 15.97 16.77 -3.71
CA GLY A 233 16.68 16.37 -4.91
C GLY A 233 17.71 15.24 -4.71
N LYS A 234 17.75 14.56 -3.56
CA LYS A 234 18.62 13.40 -3.33
C LYS A 234 17.96 12.12 -3.84
N VAL A 235 18.79 11.15 -4.27
CA VAL A 235 18.35 9.77 -4.47
C VAL A 235 19.08 8.90 -3.46
N LEU A 236 18.29 8.24 -2.60
CA LEU A 236 18.79 7.30 -1.60
C LEU A 236 18.48 5.88 -2.03
N ARG A 237 19.44 4.99 -1.84
CA ARG A 237 19.31 3.55 -2.12
C ARG A 237 19.46 2.76 -0.83
N LEU A 238 18.63 1.76 -0.66
CA LEU A 238 18.81 0.74 0.37
C LEU A 238 18.44 -0.63 -0.19
N ASP A 239 19.39 -1.56 -0.16
CA ASP A 239 19.18 -2.93 -0.60
C ASP A 239 18.38 -3.70 0.46
N ALA A 240 17.49 -4.59 0.03
CA ALA A 240 16.81 -5.50 0.92
C ALA A 240 17.80 -6.52 1.52
N PRO A 241 17.56 -6.99 2.75
CA PRO A 241 18.37 -8.07 3.30
C PRO A 241 18.12 -9.36 2.53
N HIS A 242 19.18 -10.15 2.34
CA HIS A 242 19.07 -11.44 1.67
C HIS A 242 18.41 -12.47 2.59
N SER A 243 17.26 -12.97 2.16
CA SER A 243 16.57 -14.11 2.73
C SER A 243 15.56 -14.65 1.71
N ASP A 244 15.17 -15.90 1.86
CA ASP A 244 14.10 -16.45 1.03
C ASP A 244 12.76 -15.81 1.40
N ALA A 245 12.06 -15.30 0.41
CA ALA A 245 10.73 -14.74 0.61
C ALA A 245 9.73 -15.86 0.89
N VAL A 246 8.94 -15.69 1.94
CA VAL A 246 7.84 -16.59 2.32
C VAL A 246 6.54 -16.14 1.67
N ASN A 247 6.25 -14.83 1.76
CA ASN A 247 5.04 -14.24 1.18
C ASN A 247 5.28 -12.77 0.85
N THR A 248 5.20 -12.40 -0.43
CA THR A 248 5.43 -11.02 -0.88
C THR A 248 4.20 -10.14 -0.84
N VAL A 249 3.01 -10.70 -0.54
CA VAL A 249 1.76 -9.95 -0.47
C VAL A 249 1.80 -8.97 0.72
N GLY A 250 1.50 -7.71 0.47
CA GLY A 250 1.52 -6.66 1.49
C GLY A 250 2.92 -6.10 1.83
N ALA A 251 4.01 -6.64 1.25
CA ALA A 251 5.36 -6.12 1.49
C ALA A 251 5.51 -4.65 1.05
N GLY A 252 4.92 -4.27 -0.08
CA GLY A 252 4.87 -2.89 -0.55
C GLY A 252 4.05 -1.97 0.37
N ASP A 253 2.91 -2.45 0.87
CA ASP A 253 2.07 -1.72 1.83
C ASP A 253 2.82 -1.51 3.14
N SER A 254 3.52 -2.55 3.61
CA SER A 254 4.37 -2.51 4.80
C SER A 254 5.53 -1.53 4.65
N MET A 255 6.15 -1.48 3.46
CA MET A 255 7.22 -0.51 3.16
C MET A 255 6.68 0.93 3.24
N LEU A 256 5.52 1.21 2.66
CA LEU A 256 4.88 2.52 2.76
C LEU A 256 4.56 2.86 4.21
N ALA A 257 3.98 1.93 4.96
CA ALA A 257 3.64 2.13 6.37
C ALA A 257 4.86 2.45 7.24
N GLY A 258 5.97 1.70 7.09
CA GLY A 258 7.23 1.97 7.78
C GLY A 258 7.79 3.35 7.45
N PHE A 259 7.81 3.73 6.16
CA PHE A 259 8.22 5.06 5.73
C PHE A 259 7.36 6.15 6.38
N LEU A 260 6.05 6.01 6.36
CA LEU A 260 5.10 6.99 6.92
C LEU A 260 5.18 7.07 8.45
N ALA A 261 5.40 5.95 9.14
CA ALA A 261 5.63 5.94 10.59
C ALA A 261 6.87 6.76 10.98
N GLY A 262 7.94 6.67 10.21
CA GLY A 262 9.13 7.51 10.36
C GLY A 262 8.85 8.97 10.05
N ALA A 263 8.21 9.26 8.94
CA ALA A 263 7.88 10.63 8.51
C ALA A 263 6.94 11.36 9.48
N ALA A 264 5.97 10.66 10.06
CA ALA A 264 5.08 11.22 11.08
C ALA A 264 5.80 11.56 12.39
N LYS A 265 6.91 10.89 12.69
CA LYS A 265 7.79 11.17 13.83
C LYS A 265 8.86 12.24 13.51
N GLY A 266 8.87 12.80 12.30
CA GLY A 266 9.86 13.79 11.86
C GLY A 266 11.28 13.24 11.69
N MET A 267 11.41 11.95 11.42
CA MET A 267 12.71 11.31 11.17
C MET A 267 13.31 11.80 9.84
N ALA A 268 14.63 11.71 9.70
CA ALA A 268 15.29 11.98 8.43
C ALA A 268 14.82 11.00 7.34
N MET A 269 14.78 11.44 6.07
CA MET A 269 14.31 10.62 4.94
C MET A 269 15.07 9.30 4.81
N ALA A 270 16.36 9.28 5.17
CA ALA A 270 17.16 8.05 5.19
C ALA A 270 16.65 7.05 6.24
N ASP A 271 16.26 7.52 7.42
CA ASP A 271 15.70 6.66 8.47
C ASP A 271 14.29 6.20 8.13
N CYS A 272 13.49 7.06 7.49
CA CYS A 272 12.18 6.68 6.95
C CYS A 272 12.33 5.55 5.91
N LEU A 273 13.28 5.67 4.99
CA LEU A 273 13.59 4.61 4.01
C LEU A 273 14.01 3.30 4.70
N ARG A 274 14.88 3.38 5.72
CA ARG A 274 15.32 2.19 6.48
C ARG A 274 14.15 1.49 7.14
N LEU A 275 13.29 2.24 7.82
CA LEU A 275 12.11 1.67 8.47
C LEU A 275 11.13 1.08 7.45
N GLY A 276 10.97 1.73 6.30
CA GLY A 276 10.18 1.22 5.18
C GLY A 276 10.71 -0.11 4.64
N VAL A 277 12.01 -0.17 4.31
CA VAL A 277 12.63 -1.42 3.82
C VAL A 277 12.60 -2.52 4.87
N ALA A 278 12.80 -2.18 6.17
CA ALA A 278 12.69 -3.15 7.26
C ALA A 278 11.29 -3.75 7.34
N ALA A 279 10.24 -2.91 7.30
CA ALA A 279 8.85 -3.36 7.38
C ALA A 279 8.44 -4.19 6.16
N GLY A 280 8.81 -3.76 4.94
CA GLY A 280 8.54 -4.49 3.71
C GLY A 280 9.24 -5.84 3.67
N SER A 281 10.51 -5.88 4.03
CA SER A 281 11.29 -7.14 4.06
C SER A 281 10.84 -8.08 5.17
N ALA A 282 10.52 -7.57 6.37
CA ALA A 282 9.99 -8.37 7.46
C ALA A 282 8.67 -9.05 7.07
N THR A 283 7.80 -8.33 6.36
CA THR A 283 6.56 -8.90 5.79
C THR A 283 6.87 -9.96 4.74
N ALA A 284 7.80 -9.70 3.82
CA ALA A 284 8.16 -10.69 2.79
C ALA A 284 8.73 -11.99 3.39
N PHE A 285 9.34 -11.95 4.55
CA PHE A 285 9.89 -13.11 5.27
C PHE A 285 8.91 -13.75 6.26
N SER A 286 7.69 -13.29 6.32
CA SER A 286 6.63 -13.76 7.22
C SER A 286 5.51 -14.43 6.43
N PRO A 287 4.75 -15.38 7.05
CA PRO A 287 3.57 -15.96 6.39
C PRO A 287 2.46 -14.95 6.09
N TRP A 288 2.45 -13.84 6.86
CA TRP A 288 1.52 -12.73 6.70
C TRP A 288 2.25 -11.42 7.01
N LEU A 289 1.54 -10.31 7.23
CA LEU A 289 2.14 -9.02 7.60
C LEU A 289 2.99 -9.15 8.87
N ALA A 290 4.15 -8.49 8.88
CA ALA A 290 5.08 -8.56 10.01
C ALA A 290 4.53 -7.84 11.25
N ASN A 291 4.93 -8.31 12.41
CA ASN A 291 4.71 -7.64 13.68
C ASN A 291 5.89 -6.68 14.03
N ALA A 292 5.69 -5.90 15.11
CA ALA A 292 6.68 -4.93 15.59
C ALA A 292 8.06 -5.54 15.84
N GLU A 293 8.13 -6.71 16.49
CA GLU A 293 9.39 -7.39 16.84
C GLU A 293 10.17 -7.81 15.59
N GLN A 294 9.48 -8.37 14.59
CA GLN A 294 10.10 -8.78 13.33
C GLN A 294 10.69 -7.57 12.58
N ILE A 295 9.95 -6.46 12.54
CA ILE A 295 10.40 -5.21 11.91
C ILE A 295 11.62 -4.65 12.64
N GLU A 296 11.57 -4.56 13.97
CA GLU A 296 12.66 -4.02 14.80
C GLU A 296 13.93 -4.85 14.67
N ASN A 297 13.80 -6.18 14.68
CA ASN A 297 14.94 -7.09 14.55
C ASN A 297 15.62 -6.96 13.18
N LEU A 298 14.85 -6.68 12.13
CA LEU A 298 15.39 -6.48 10.78
C LEU A 298 16.02 -5.08 10.64
N LEU A 299 15.36 -4.05 11.18
CA LEU A 299 15.86 -2.68 11.18
C LEU A 299 17.25 -2.55 11.82
N LYS A 300 17.53 -3.27 12.92
CA LYS A 300 18.83 -3.31 13.58
C LYS A 300 19.95 -3.86 12.69
N LYS A 301 19.61 -4.72 11.71
CA LYS A 301 20.58 -5.38 10.81
C LYS A 301 20.80 -4.62 9.51
N LEU A 302 19.88 -3.72 9.13
CA LEU A 302 19.99 -2.97 7.88
C LEU A 302 21.08 -1.90 7.96
N PRO A 303 21.90 -1.76 6.89
CA PRO A 303 22.85 -0.67 6.79
C PRO A 303 22.13 0.68 6.66
N TYR A 304 22.91 1.76 6.69
CA TYR A 304 22.38 3.09 6.36
C TYR A 304 22.19 3.22 4.83
N PRO A 305 21.16 3.94 4.36
CA PRO A 305 20.97 4.19 2.94
C PRO A 305 22.15 4.94 2.33
N GLN A 306 22.50 4.58 1.11
CA GLN A 306 23.56 5.22 0.34
C GLN A 306 22.96 6.29 -0.57
N SER A 307 23.64 7.44 -0.70
CA SER A 307 23.30 8.41 -1.74
C SER A 307 23.77 7.87 -3.09
N VAL A 308 22.88 7.92 -4.08
CA VAL A 308 23.25 7.61 -5.45
C VAL A 308 23.69 8.92 -6.09
N GLU A 309 25.02 9.11 -6.17
CA GLU A 309 25.63 10.24 -6.88
C GLU A 309 25.74 9.89 -8.37
N GLY A 310 25.30 10.77 -9.24
CA GLY A 310 25.45 10.66 -10.68
C GLY A 310 24.82 11.85 -11.38
N ASP A 311 25.50 12.37 -12.42
CA ASP A 311 24.93 13.33 -13.36
C ASP A 311 23.86 12.59 -14.20
N PHE A 312 22.64 12.57 -13.70
CA PHE A 312 21.45 12.12 -14.44
C PHE A 312 20.81 13.35 -15.11
N ALA A 313 21.58 14.02 -16.00
CA ALA A 313 21.10 15.09 -16.84
C ALA A 313 20.37 14.56 -18.06
#